data_1638a0f74ae294137529ecfd44a2ce21
#
_entry.id   1638a0f74ae294137529ecfd44a2ce21
#
_cell.length_a   1.000
_cell.length_b   1.000
_cell.length_c   1.000
_cell.angle_alpha   90.00
_cell.angle_beta   90.00
_cell.angle_gamma   90.00
#
_symmetry.space_group_name_H-M   'P 1'
#
loop_
_entity.id
_entity.type
_entity.pdbx_description
1 polymer ?
#
loop_
_entity_poly.entity_id
_entity_poly.type
_entity_poly.pdbx_seq_one_letter_code
_entity_poly.pdbx_strand_id
1 'polypeptide(L)'
;MSSIHWPVALVCILAGVHSSWAWSNTHPSPDQALILQQERERVLQEQVLPAAPDVRLPRQADVLADYPASEAPCFAIHELRMVGELAERFRWALAAADAVGRCLGAQGVNLAMKRVQNALIAQGYVTTRVLVTPQDLKPGVLTLTLIPGRIQSIRFAEPASWRARWSNALPARPGDVLNLRDIEQALENFKRVPTADADIQIEPAGADGKSDLVIAWKEILPIRLSLSLDDGGSDATGRYQGSATLSLDNLLTVNDLFYYSQGKDLFQHDPLGSKSRSLHYSLPLGYWQLGLTLNDYRYHQTIAGANEKYLYRGDSENSQLSLSRVVFRSQAHKTTLSLRAYQRKSRNFVEDTEIRLQHRQIAGWELGLNQRSYLGDATLDAGLNWRRGTAMLGALPAPEEETGSGGSRPSVATVDLSYNQPLQIGAQKLRINSQWRGQWSKGALVPQDRFVIGGRYTVRGFDGDLSLSSERGWLWRNELSWAMGPSGQELYLGLDLGRVSGAASALLIGRQLAGGAVGMRGSLFKRLSYDMFTAWPIQKPAGFQTGAASGFSLNIQF
;
A
#
# COMPACT_ATOMS: atom_id res chain seq x y z
N MET A 1 -23.30 -44.50 -17.68
CA MET A 1 -23.04 -45.42 -16.57
C MET A 1 -21.56 -45.71 -16.54
N SER A 2 -20.88 -45.19 -15.60
CA SER A 2 -19.71 -45.65 -14.84
C SER A 2 -18.95 -44.42 -14.32
N SER A 3 -19.21 -44.18 -13.05
CA SER A 3 -18.55 -43.21 -12.21
C SER A 3 -17.12 -43.67 -11.89
N ILE A 4 -16.13 -42.82 -12.20
CA ILE A 4 -14.76 -43.01 -11.72
C ILE A 4 -14.54 -42.03 -10.58
N HIS A 5 -14.60 -42.54 -9.35
CA HIS A 5 -14.13 -41.89 -8.16
C HIS A 5 -12.60 -41.95 -8.13
N TRP A 6 -11.96 -40.79 -8.13
CA TRP A 6 -10.55 -40.67 -7.77
C TRP A 6 -10.46 -40.28 -6.29
N PRO A 7 -9.79 -41.04 -5.45
CA PRO A 7 -9.49 -40.59 -4.10
C PRO A 7 -8.34 -39.62 -4.15
N VAL A 8 -8.56 -38.42 -3.62
CA VAL A 8 -7.51 -37.44 -3.34
C VAL A 8 -6.68 -37.99 -2.18
N ALA A 9 -5.62 -38.69 -2.50
CA ALA A 9 -4.59 -39.04 -1.53
C ALA A 9 -3.74 -37.80 -1.27
N LEU A 10 -3.97 -37.17 -0.12
CA LEU A 10 -3.10 -36.13 0.43
C LEU A 10 -1.80 -36.81 0.87
N VAL A 11 -0.82 -36.90 -0.02
CA VAL A 11 0.52 -37.39 0.33
C VAL A 11 1.21 -36.30 1.15
N CYS A 12 1.20 -36.47 2.48
CA CYS A 12 2.10 -35.80 3.38
C CYS A 12 3.52 -36.31 3.12
N ILE A 13 4.27 -35.63 2.25
CA ILE A 13 5.73 -35.80 2.18
C ILE A 13 6.33 -35.03 3.34
N LEU A 14 6.29 -35.63 4.53
CA LEU A 14 7.21 -35.32 5.62
C LEU A 14 8.55 -35.99 5.28
N ALA A 15 9.33 -35.33 4.42
CA ALA A 15 10.74 -35.65 4.32
C ALA A 15 11.39 -35.19 5.63
N GLY A 16 11.61 -36.14 6.52
CA GLY A 16 12.41 -35.94 7.72
C GLY A 16 13.85 -35.63 7.34
N VAL A 17 14.17 -34.36 7.21
CA VAL A 17 15.55 -33.88 7.21
C VAL A 17 15.96 -33.81 8.67
N HIS A 18 16.54 -34.89 9.18
CA HIS A 18 17.31 -34.83 10.42
C HIS A 18 18.59 -34.01 10.15
N SER A 19 18.49 -32.69 10.23
CA SER A 19 19.66 -31.84 10.38
C SER A 19 20.12 -31.94 11.82
N SER A 20 21.33 -32.47 12.01
CA SER A 20 22.06 -32.39 13.28
C SER A 20 22.24 -30.92 13.66
N TRP A 21 21.45 -30.46 14.62
CA TRP A 21 21.50 -29.12 15.18
C TRP A 21 22.75 -28.99 16.01
N ALA A 22 23.79 -28.37 15.45
CA ALA A 22 24.86 -27.82 16.25
C ALA A 22 24.29 -26.53 16.88
N TRP A 23 24.00 -26.59 18.16
CA TRP A 23 23.57 -25.43 18.95
C TRP A 23 24.75 -24.46 19.06
N SER A 24 24.79 -23.46 18.20
CA SER A 24 25.63 -22.28 18.44
C SER A 24 24.76 -21.29 19.25
N ASN A 25 25.11 -21.06 20.49
CA ASN A 25 24.45 -20.14 21.42
C ASN A 25 24.68 -18.66 21.03
N THR A 26 24.29 -18.24 19.85
CA THR A 26 24.21 -16.82 19.50
C THR A 26 22.77 -16.37 19.64
N HIS A 27 22.38 -16.01 20.87
CA HIS A 27 21.07 -15.37 21.09
C HIS A 27 21.04 -14.02 20.35
N PRO A 28 19.95 -13.72 19.61
CA PRO A 28 19.78 -12.41 18.98
C PRO A 28 19.83 -11.31 20.04
N SER A 29 20.46 -10.19 19.71
CA SER A 29 20.49 -9.05 20.62
C SER A 29 19.07 -8.53 20.86
N PRO A 30 18.78 -7.94 22.04
CA PRO A 30 17.46 -7.39 22.33
C PRO A 30 16.95 -6.39 21.29
N ASP A 31 17.84 -5.60 20.69
CA ASP A 31 17.50 -4.68 19.60
C ASP A 31 17.06 -5.43 18.34
N GLN A 32 17.60 -6.61 18.06
CA GLN A 32 17.19 -7.44 16.91
C GLN A 32 15.78 -7.98 17.08
N ALA A 33 15.39 -8.43 18.27
CA ALA A 33 14.03 -8.88 18.55
C ALA A 33 13.00 -7.77 18.31
N LEU A 34 13.31 -6.55 18.73
CA LEU A 34 12.43 -5.39 18.50
C LEU A 34 12.33 -5.01 16.99
N ILE A 35 13.44 -5.08 16.26
CA ILE A 35 13.47 -4.80 14.82
C ILE A 35 12.66 -5.83 14.04
N LEU A 36 12.85 -7.12 14.33
CA LEU A 36 12.05 -8.20 13.73
C LEU A 36 10.57 -8.03 14.00
N GLN A 37 10.21 -7.63 15.22
CA GLN A 37 8.83 -7.33 15.56
C GLN A 37 8.27 -6.14 14.76
N GLN A 38 9.03 -5.07 14.56
CA GLN A 38 8.61 -3.92 13.76
C GLN A 38 8.35 -4.30 12.30
N GLU A 39 9.23 -5.11 11.70
CA GLU A 39 9.03 -5.61 10.34
C GLU A 39 7.82 -6.55 10.26
N ARG A 40 7.62 -7.39 11.26
CA ARG A 40 6.45 -8.26 11.38
C ARG A 40 5.16 -7.44 11.52
N GLU A 41 5.12 -6.43 12.39
CA GLU A 41 3.96 -5.54 12.55
C GLU A 41 3.60 -4.83 11.24
N ARG A 42 4.60 -4.38 10.49
CA ARG A 42 4.38 -3.78 9.18
C ARG A 42 3.66 -4.75 8.23
N VAL A 43 4.14 -5.99 8.14
CA VAL A 43 3.53 -7.02 7.28
C VAL A 43 2.13 -7.41 7.78
N LEU A 44 1.93 -7.55 9.09
CA LEU A 44 0.60 -7.82 9.66
C LEU A 44 -0.38 -6.68 9.38
N GLN A 45 0.04 -5.42 9.47
CA GLN A 45 -0.79 -4.29 9.09
C GLN A 45 -1.19 -4.33 7.61
N GLU A 46 -0.25 -4.69 6.72
CA GLU A 46 -0.53 -4.87 5.30
C GLU A 46 -1.53 -6.03 5.03
N GLN A 47 -1.53 -7.08 5.86
CA GLN A 47 -2.44 -8.22 5.75
C GLN A 47 -3.84 -7.95 6.35
N VAL A 48 -3.90 -7.20 7.45
CA VAL A 48 -5.15 -6.87 8.16
C VAL A 48 -5.88 -5.71 7.50
N LEU A 49 -5.14 -4.71 7.04
CA LEU A 49 -5.72 -3.62 6.26
C LEU A 49 -6.17 -4.18 4.90
N PRO A 50 -7.42 -3.95 4.52
CA PRO A 50 -7.86 -4.33 3.18
C PRO A 50 -6.95 -3.70 2.14
N ALA A 51 -6.66 -4.44 1.08
CA ALA A 51 -6.00 -3.85 -0.09
C ALA A 51 -6.80 -2.61 -0.51
N ALA A 52 -6.10 -1.46 -0.62
CA ALA A 52 -6.77 -0.22 -1.01
C ALA A 52 -7.49 -0.44 -2.35
N PRO A 53 -8.81 -0.18 -2.41
CA PRO A 53 -9.55 -0.33 -3.65
C PRO A 53 -8.88 0.53 -4.74
N ASP A 54 -8.78 -0.03 -5.92
CA ASP A 54 -8.23 0.65 -7.09
C ASP A 54 -9.32 0.75 -8.14
N VAL A 55 -10.08 1.84 -8.08
CA VAL A 55 -11.23 2.05 -8.97
C VAL A 55 -10.83 2.96 -10.11
N ARG A 56 -10.95 2.41 -11.33
CA ARG A 56 -10.75 3.15 -12.56
C ARG A 56 -11.95 2.90 -13.47
N LEU A 57 -12.72 3.93 -13.71
CA LEU A 57 -13.86 3.83 -14.60
C LEU A 57 -13.42 3.98 -16.05
N PRO A 58 -13.89 3.11 -16.98
CA PRO A 58 -13.54 3.21 -18.37
C PRO A 58 -14.08 4.51 -18.95
N ARG A 59 -13.31 5.13 -19.83
CA ARG A 59 -13.77 6.28 -20.62
C ARG A 59 -14.09 5.80 -22.04
N GLN A 60 -15.15 6.35 -22.59
CA GLN A 60 -15.44 6.26 -24.01
C GLN A 60 -14.97 7.57 -24.66
N ALA A 61 -13.73 7.59 -25.16
CA ALA A 61 -13.29 8.63 -26.07
C ALA A 61 -13.41 8.08 -27.49
N ASP A 62 -13.98 8.87 -28.37
CA ASP A 62 -14.07 8.50 -29.79
C ASP A 62 -12.68 8.38 -30.40
N VAL A 63 -12.45 7.36 -31.19
CA VAL A 63 -11.29 7.31 -32.07
C VAL A 63 -11.53 8.31 -33.21
N LEU A 64 -10.73 9.37 -33.28
CA LEU A 64 -10.89 10.43 -34.24
C LEU A 64 -9.96 10.22 -35.44
N ALA A 65 -10.51 10.45 -36.64
CA ALA A 65 -9.72 10.49 -37.87
C ALA A 65 -8.82 11.75 -37.90
N ASP A 66 -7.92 11.78 -38.87
CA ASP A 66 -7.17 12.98 -39.17
C ASP A 66 -8.07 14.03 -39.84
N TYR A 67 -7.60 15.29 -39.86
CA TYR A 67 -8.29 16.34 -40.60
C TYR A 67 -8.35 16.00 -42.08
N PRO A 68 -9.50 16.28 -42.75
CA PRO A 68 -9.58 16.11 -44.17
C PRO A 68 -8.47 16.88 -44.89
N ALA A 69 -7.87 16.27 -45.93
CA ALA A 69 -6.80 16.90 -46.69
C ALA A 69 -7.27 18.16 -47.44
N SER A 70 -8.55 18.20 -47.80
CA SER A 70 -9.20 19.36 -48.46
C SER A 70 -10.71 19.33 -48.17
N GLU A 71 -11.29 20.50 -47.96
CA GLU A 71 -12.74 20.70 -47.86
C GLU A 71 -13.17 21.89 -48.71
N ALA A 72 -14.38 21.86 -49.28
CA ALA A 72 -14.94 22.97 -50.02
C ALA A 72 -16.42 23.18 -49.64
N PRO A 73 -16.82 24.35 -49.09
CA PRO A 73 -15.94 25.49 -48.77
C PRO A 73 -15.13 25.23 -47.48
N CYS A 74 -13.94 25.85 -47.35
CA CYS A 74 -13.19 25.88 -46.11
C CYS A 74 -12.76 27.31 -45.78
N PHE A 75 -12.48 27.57 -44.48
CA PHE A 75 -12.09 28.85 -43.93
C PHE A 75 -10.79 28.68 -43.14
N ALA A 76 -9.82 29.57 -43.36
CA ALA A 76 -8.56 29.56 -42.61
C ALA A 76 -8.83 29.99 -41.18
N ILE A 77 -8.51 29.12 -40.21
CA ILE A 77 -8.70 29.38 -38.77
C ILE A 77 -7.43 29.93 -38.19
N HIS A 78 -7.49 31.14 -37.62
CA HIS A 78 -6.36 31.81 -36.99
C HIS A 78 -6.50 31.87 -35.46
N GLU A 79 -7.74 31.78 -34.92
CA GLU A 79 -8.04 31.84 -33.50
C GLU A 79 -9.11 30.81 -33.11
N LEU A 80 -8.89 30.18 -31.97
CA LEU A 80 -9.91 29.36 -31.31
C LEU A 80 -10.37 30.09 -30.05
N ARG A 81 -11.70 30.20 -29.90
CA ARG A 81 -12.32 30.83 -28.73
C ARG A 81 -13.30 29.88 -28.05
N MET A 82 -13.26 29.84 -26.74
CA MET A 82 -14.28 29.14 -25.93
C MET A 82 -15.16 30.16 -25.23
N VAL A 83 -16.48 29.97 -25.35
CA VAL A 83 -17.50 30.81 -24.70
C VAL A 83 -18.43 29.94 -23.87
N GLY A 84 -19.20 30.57 -23.00
CA GLY A 84 -20.14 29.87 -22.10
C GLY A 84 -19.67 29.90 -20.66
N GLU A 85 -20.48 29.30 -19.81
CA GLU A 85 -20.17 29.22 -18.38
C GLU A 85 -18.90 28.42 -18.12
N LEU A 86 -17.97 28.94 -17.29
CA LEU A 86 -16.67 28.32 -16.98
C LEU A 86 -15.70 28.15 -18.20
N ALA A 87 -15.92 28.86 -19.30
CA ALA A 87 -15.07 28.76 -20.49
C ALA A 87 -13.57 28.97 -20.15
N GLU A 88 -13.23 29.96 -19.32
CA GLU A 88 -11.85 30.22 -18.90
C GLU A 88 -11.23 29.02 -18.13
N ARG A 89 -11.99 28.34 -17.29
CA ARG A 89 -11.52 27.15 -16.57
C ARG A 89 -11.14 26.02 -17.51
N PHE A 90 -11.82 25.89 -18.64
CA PHE A 90 -11.65 24.81 -19.61
C PHE A 90 -10.89 25.22 -20.87
N ARG A 91 -10.37 26.45 -20.94
CA ARG A 91 -9.64 26.98 -22.09
C ARG A 91 -8.46 26.11 -22.53
N TRP A 92 -7.82 25.41 -21.59
CA TRP A 92 -6.74 24.44 -21.86
C TRP A 92 -7.14 23.36 -22.87
N ALA A 93 -8.41 22.97 -22.93
CA ALA A 93 -8.90 21.92 -23.85
C ALA A 93 -8.84 22.35 -25.31
N LEU A 94 -8.83 23.65 -25.62
CA LEU A 94 -8.73 24.17 -26.98
C LEU A 94 -7.44 23.73 -27.70
N ALA A 95 -6.35 23.54 -26.97
CA ALA A 95 -5.08 23.07 -27.52
C ALA A 95 -5.22 21.70 -28.23
N ALA A 96 -6.15 20.86 -27.76
CA ALA A 96 -6.39 19.55 -28.37
C ALA A 96 -7.05 19.62 -29.74
N ALA A 97 -7.69 20.72 -30.08
CA ALA A 97 -8.29 20.90 -31.42
C ALA A 97 -7.26 20.83 -32.53
N ASP A 98 -6.05 21.40 -32.35
CA ASP A 98 -5.01 21.51 -33.36
C ASP A 98 -5.56 22.08 -34.72
N ALA A 99 -6.37 23.15 -34.59
CA ALA A 99 -7.13 23.70 -35.71
C ALA A 99 -6.56 25.03 -36.24
N VAL A 100 -5.70 25.70 -35.45
CA VAL A 100 -5.09 26.98 -35.87
C VAL A 100 -4.12 26.76 -37.05
N GLY A 101 -4.24 27.60 -38.08
CA GLY A 101 -3.45 27.49 -39.30
C GLY A 101 -4.03 26.52 -40.36
N ARG A 102 -5.17 25.87 -40.07
CA ARG A 102 -5.83 24.95 -40.99
C ARG A 102 -6.99 25.63 -41.71
N CYS A 103 -7.28 25.18 -42.94
CA CYS A 103 -8.51 25.52 -43.66
C CYS A 103 -9.57 24.48 -43.32
N LEU A 104 -10.61 24.85 -42.57
CA LEU A 104 -11.63 23.94 -42.07
C LEU A 104 -12.98 24.24 -42.74
N GLY A 105 -13.61 23.18 -43.23
CA GLY A 105 -15.02 23.17 -43.61
C GLY A 105 -15.85 22.53 -42.48
N ALA A 106 -17.04 22.06 -42.84
CA ALA A 106 -17.98 21.49 -41.87
C ALA A 106 -17.43 20.24 -41.14
N GLN A 107 -16.69 19.38 -41.86
CA GLN A 107 -16.11 18.17 -41.26
C GLN A 107 -14.94 18.52 -40.32
N GLY A 108 -14.06 19.43 -40.77
CA GLY A 108 -12.93 19.88 -39.94
C GLY A 108 -13.36 20.58 -38.66
N VAL A 109 -14.39 21.45 -38.74
CA VAL A 109 -14.99 22.10 -37.55
C VAL A 109 -15.58 21.08 -36.57
N ASN A 110 -16.31 20.07 -37.06
CA ASN A 110 -16.83 19.00 -36.22
C ASN A 110 -15.71 18.17 -35.59
N LEU A 111 -14.63 17.92 -36.32
CA LEU A 111 -13.47 17.20 -35.80
C LEU A 111 -12.73 18.01 -34.71
N ALA A 112 -12.54 19.32 -34.92
CA ALA A 112 -11.99 20.23 -33.90
C ALA A 112 -12.83 20.19 -32.61
N MET A 113 -14.15 20.31 -32.75
CA MET A 113 -15.07 20.19 -31.59
C MET A 113 -14.93 18.85 -30.87
N LYS A 114 -14.92 17.73 -31.60
CA LYS A 114 -14.77 16.38 -31.01
C LYS A 114 -13.41 16.20 -30.31
N ARG A 115 -12.32 16.77 -30.87
CA ARG A 115 -11.01 16.73 -30.22
C ARG A 115 -11.02 17.46 -28.87
N VAL A 116 -11.64 18.64 -28.80
CA VAL A 116 -11.82 19.37 -27.54
C VAL A 116 -12.70 18.58 -26.57
N GLN A 117 -13.80 18.00 -27.05
CA GLN A 117 -14.68 17.14 -26.24
C GLN A 117 -13.92 15.94 -25.66
N ASN A 118 -13.10 15.27 -26.47
CA ASN A 118 -12.29 14.14 -26.02
C ASN A 118 -11.24 14.55 -24.98
N ALA A 119 -10.66 15.75 -25.09
CA ALA A 119 -9.75 16.29 -24.09
C ALA A 119 -10.45 16.49 -22.74
N LEU A 120 -11.69 16.99 -22.73
CA LEU A 120 -12.50 17.12 -21.50
C LEU A 120 -12.82 15.75 -20.90
N ILE A 121 -13.26 14.79 -21.72
CA ILE A 121 -13.54 13.41 -21.29
C ILE A 121 -12.28 12.76 -20.71
N ALA A 122 -11.11 13.00 -21.31
CA ALA A 122 -9.83 12.48 -20.82
C ALA A 122 -9.51 12.94 -19.38
N GLN A 123 -9.94 14.15 -19.01
CA GLN A 123 -9.78 14.69 -17.66
C GLN A 123 -10.96 14.36 -16.73
N GLY A 124 -11.93 13.54 -17.20
CA GLY A 124 -13.05 13.07 -16.39
C GLY A 124 -14.34 13.87 -16.53
N TYR A 125 -14.40 14.92 -17.34
CA TYR A 125 -15.60 15.75 -17.55
C TYR A 125 -16.53 15.13 -18.58
N VAL A 126 -17.07 13.95 -18.29
CA VAL A 126 -17.80 13.11 -19.24
C VAL A 126 -19.18 13.64 -19.62
N THR A 127 -19.79 14.50 -18.81
CA THR A 127 -21.10 15.12 -19.06
C THR A 127 -21.02 16.55 -19.58
N THR A 128 -19.84 17.18 -19.51
CA THR A 128 -19.59 18.50 -20.11
C THR A 128 -19.56 18.40 -21.62
N ARG A 129 -20.28 19.29 -22.31
CA ARG A 129 -20.43 19.27 -23.76
C ARG A 129 -19.76 20.48 -24.40
N VAL A 130 -19.23 20.27 -25.59
CA VAL A 130 -18.72 21.31 -26.47
C VAL A 130 -19.58 21.30 -27.72
N LEU A 131 -20.10 22.45 -28.08
CA LEU A 131 -20.97 22.64 -29.24
C LEU A 131 -20.40 23.70 -30.18
N VAL A 132 -20.72 23.58 -31.46
CA VAL A 132 -20.50 24.62 -32.43
C VAL A 132 -21.87 25.19 -32.81
N THR A 133 -22.09 26.46 -32.50
CA THR A 133 -23.27 27.19 -32.96
C THR A 133 -23.05 27.77 -34.34
N PRO A 134 -24.11 27.99 -35.17
CA PRO A 134 -23.97 28.67 -36.44
C PRO A 134 -23.22 29.99 -36.31
N GLN A 135 -22.15 30.17 -37.06
CA GLN A 135 -21.25 31.34 -36.98
C GLN A 135 -20.61 31.63 -38.32
N ASP A 136 -20.20 32.90 -38.56
CA ASP A 136 -19.40 33.27 -39.70
C ASP A 136 -17.91 32.98 -39.44
N LEU A 137 -17.31 32.12 -40.27
CA LEU A 137 -15.90 31.74 -40.15
C LEU A 137 -14.97 32.61 -41.04
N LYS A 138 -15.51 33.54 -41.85
CA LYS A 138 -14.68 34.43 -42.67
C LYS A 138 -13.64 35.24 -41.89
N PRO A 139 -13.89 35.67 -40.65
CA PRO A 139 -12.89 36.35 -39.83
C PRO A 139 -11.76 35.42 -39.33
N GLY A 140 -11.82 34.12 -39.56
CA GLY A 140 -10.81 33.15 -39.12
C GLY A 140 -10.90 32.78 -37.64
N VAL A 141 -12.00 33.09 -36.96
CA VAL A 141 -12.23 32.76 -35.57
C VAL A 141 -13.27 31.63 -35.46
N LEU A 142 -12.85 30.49 -34.88
CA LEU A 142 -13.77 29.41 -34.56
C LEU A 142 -14.14 29.46 -33.07
N THR A 143 -15.42 29.73 -32.80
CA THR A 143 -15.95 29.82 -31.44
C THR A 143 -16.63 28.49 -31.06
N LEU A 144 -16.21 27.92 -29.95
CA LEU A 144 -16.78 26.72 -29.34
C LEU A 144 -17.56 27.09 -28.07
N THR A 145 -18.79 26.61 -27.95
CA THR A 145 -19.66 26.89 -26.78
C THR A 145 -19.55 25.73 -25.81
N LEU A 146 -19.14 26.02 -24.58
CA LEU A 146 -19.05 25.06 -23.49
C LEU A 146 -20.38 25.03 -22.70
N ILE A 147 -20.90 23.83 -22.46
CA ILE A 147 -22.01 23.55 -21.56
C ILE A 147 -21.49 22.65 -20.45
N PRO A 148 -21.23 23.16 -19.23
CA PRO A 148 -20.72 22.35 -18.14
C PRO A 148 -21.78 21.36 -17.66
N GLY A 149 -21.41 20.08 -17.55
CA GLY A 149 -22.23 19.06 -16.94
C GLY A 149 -22.21 19.18 -15.42
N ARG A 150 -23.35 19.42 -14.79
CA ARG A 150 -23.45 19.63 -13.33
C ARG A 150 -24.20 18.50 -12.64
N ILE A 151 -23.84 18.24 -11.39
CA ILE A 151 -24.57 17.34 -10.50
C ILE A 151 -25.84 18.07 -10.03
N GLN A 152 -27.02 17.51 -10.31
CA GLN A 152 -28.29 18.04 -9.79
C GLN A 152 -28.57 17.49 -8.40
N SER A 153 -28.53 16.16 -8.24
CA SER A 153 -28.78 15.50 -6.96
C SER A 153 -27.84 14.30 -6.77
N ILE A 154 -27.68 13.91 -5.51
CA ILE A 154 -26.93 12.72 -5.11
C ILE A 154 -27.86 11.93 -4.19
N ARG A 155 -28.22 10.71 -4.59
CA ARG A 155 -29.15 9.87 -3.85
C ARG A 155 -28.70 8.41 -3.85
N PHE A 156 -29.13 7.66 -2.85
CA PHE A 156 -29.00 6.22 -2.89
C PHE A 156 -30.14 5.59 -3.69
N ALA A 157 -29.84 4.47 -4.35
CA ALA A 157 -30.85 3.61 -4.95
C ALA A 157 -31.69 2.96 -3.84
N GLU A 158 -32.99 2.79 -4.10
CA GLU A 158 -33.91 2.14 -3.16
C GLU A 158 -33.79 0.59 -3.23
N PRO A 159 -33.89 -0.11 -2.10
CA PRO A 159 -34.02 0.41 -0.72
C PRO A 159 -32.67 0.90 -0.17
N ALA A 160 -32.66 2.08 0.43
CA ALA A 160 -31.49 2.69 1.01
C ALA A 160 -31.25 2.22 2.46
N SER A 161 -30.01 1.86 2.79
CA SER A 161 -29.63 1.55 4.18
C SER A 161 -29.41 2.83 4.99
N TRP A 162 -29.87 2.86 6.24
CA TRP A 162 -29.61 3.97 7.17
C TRP A 162 -28.11 4.14 7.51
N ARG A 163 -27.31 3.11 7.28
CA ARG A 163 -25.84 3.12 7.47
C ARG A 163 -25.09 3.73 6.29
N ALA A 164 -25.76 3.89 5.14
CA ALA A 164 -25.16 4.45 3.94
C ALA A 164 -24.99 5.97 4.06
N ARG A 165 -23.78 6.47 3.88
CA ARG A 165 -23.47 7.91 3.91
C ARG A 165 -22.55 8.29 2.77
N TRP A 166 -23.01 9.19 1.90
CA TRP A 166 -22.18 9.65 0.78
C TRP A 166 -21.40 10.93 1.08
N SER A 167 -21.85 11.74 2.06
CA SER A 167 -21.33 13.10 2.28
C SER A 167 -19.85 13.19 2.67
N ASN A 168 -19.30 12.13 3.25
CA ASN A 168 -17.87 12.02 3.55
C ASN A 168 -17.10 11.17 2.53
N ALA A 169 -17.81 10.34 1.74
CA ALA A 169 -17.19 9.50 0.72
C ALA A 169 -16.97 10.25 -0.60
N LEU A 170 -17.96 11.01 -1.05
CA LEU A 170 -17.93 11.73 -2.33
C LEU A 170 -17.32 13.13 -2.16
N PRO A 171 -16.27 13.49 -2.91
CA PRO A 171 -15.67 14.83 -2.84
C PRO A 171 -16.53 15.94 -3.44
N ALA A 172 -17.52 15.59 -4.28
CA ALA A 172 -18.38 16.52 -4.99
C ALA A 172 -19.74 16.71 -4.28
N ARG A 173 -20.42 17.80 -4.58
CA ARG A 173 -21.73 18.20 -4.04
C ARG A 173 -22.71 18.56 -5.17
N PRO A 174 -24.04 18.55 -4.92
CA PRO A 174 -24.99 19.11 -5.85
C PRO A 174 -24.63 20.55 -6.26
N GLY A 175 -24.67 20.84 -7.56
CA GLY A 175 -24.23 22.10 -8.17
C GLY A 175 -22.80 22.08 -8.73
N ASP A 176 -21.93 21.18 -8.27
CA ASP A 176 -20.57 21.07 -8.79
C ASP A 176 -20.54 20.51 -10.22
N VAL A 177 -19.49 20.82 -10.97
CA VAL A 177 -19.23 20.20 -12.28
C VAL A 177 -18.88 18.74 -12.06
N LEU A 178 -19.62 17.85 -12.72
CA LEU A 178 -19.43 16.42 -12.60
C LEU A 178 -18.06 16.02 -13.15
N ASN A 179 -17.28 15.35 -12.32
CA ASN A 179 -15.99 14.75 -12.72
C ASN A 179 -15.95 13.27 -12.32
N LEU A 180 -15.57 12.43 -13.28
CA LEU A 180 -15.46 10.99 -13.07
C LEU A 180 -14.42 10.62 -12.01
N ARG A 181 -13.39 11.47 -11.82
CA ARG A 181 -12.35 11.26 -10.77
C ARG A 181 -12.92 11.37 -9.37
N ASP A 182 -13.93 12.23 -9.15
CA ASP A 182 -14.64 12.34 -7.88
C ASP A 182 -15.47 11.08 -7.60
N ILE A 183 -16.10 10.52 -8.65
CA ILE A 183 -16.85 9.26 -8.56
C ILE A 183 -15.93 8.08 -8.25
N GLU A 184 -14.78 7.97 -8.92
CA GLU A 184 -13.78 6.95 -8.62
C GLU A 184 -13.30 7.04 -7.16
N GLN A 185 -13.05 8.27 -6.67
CA GLN A 185 -12.64 8.48 -5.28
C GLN A 185 -13.74 8.08 -4.31
N ALA A 186 -15.00 8.39 -4.62
CA ALA A 186 -16.14 7.96 -3.81
C ALA A 186 -16.26 6.43 -3.76
N LEU A 187 -16.13 5.76 -4.89
CA LEU A 187 -16.15 4.29 -4.95
C LEU A 187 -15.01 3.66 -4.14
N GLU A 188 -13.80 4.23 -4.19
CA GLU A 188 -12.71 3.78 -3.32
C GLU A 188 -13.03 3.98 -1.84
N ASN A 189 -13.63 5.12 -1.47
CA ASN A 189 -14.02 5.40 -0.09
C ASN A 189 -15.12 4.45 0.41
N PHE A 190 -16.09 4.08 -0.43
CA PHE A 190 -17.11 3.09 -0.07
C PHE A 190 -16.54 1.67 0.04
N LYS A 191 -15.70 1.27 -0.93
CA LYS A 191 -15.14 -0.10 -1.02
C LYS A 191 -13.91 -0.31 -0.12
N ARG A 192 -13.47 0.71 0.61
CA ARG A 192 -12.32 0.59 1.52
C ARG A 192 -12.57 -0.38 2.69
N VAL A 193 -13.82 -0.61 3.03
CA VAL A 193 -14.25 -1.61 4.01
C VAL A 193 -14.73 -2.87 3.28
N PRO A 194 -14.14 -4.05 3.53
CA PRO A 194 -14.41 -5.27 2.75
C PRO A 194 -15.86 -5.76 2.79
N THR A 195 -16.62 -5.33 3.79
CA THR A 195 -18.03 -5.72 3.97
C THR A 195 -18.99 -4.84 3.18
N ALA A 196 -18.51 -3.74 2.58
CA ALA A 196 -19.33 -2.86 1.76
C ALA A 196 -18.92 -2.92 0.29
N ASP A 197 -19.91 -2.82 -0.59
CA ASP A 197 -19.73 -2.65 -2.03
C ASP A 197 -20.62 -1.52 -2.51
N ALA A 198 -20.16 -0.80 -3.53
CA ALA A 198 -20.90 0.31 -4.11
C ALA A 198 -20.68 0.41 -5.61
N ASP A 199 -21.70 0.89 -6.29
CA ASP A 199 -21.65 1.35 -7.67
C ASP A 199 -22.34 2.72 -7.79
N ILE A 200 -21.89 3.56 -8.73
CA ILE A 200 -22.43 4.89 -8.92
C ILE A 200 -22.80 5.06 -10.39
N GLN A 201 -24.08 5.30 -10.65
CA GLN A 201 -24.63 5.54 -11.98
C GLN A 201 -24.89 7.03 -12.18
N ILE A 202 -24.59 7.52 -13.39
CA ILE A 202 -24.85 8.89 -13.82
C ILE A 202 -26.13 8.85 -14.65
N GLU A 203 -27.21 9.42 -14.14
CA GLU A 203 -28.52 9.48 -14.80
C GLU A 203 -28.81 10.90 -15.32
N PRO A 204 -29.39 11.07 -16.51
CA PRO A 204 -29.87 12.38 -16.96
C PRO A 204 -30.94 12.94 -16.01
N ALA A 205 -30.83 14.20 -15.65
CA ALA A 205 -31.72 14.84 -14.65
C ALA A 205 -32.73 15.82 -15.25
N GLY A 206 -33.34 15.49 -16.38
CA GLY A 206 -34.46 16.22 -16.96
C GLY A 206 -34.17 17.66 -17.46
N ALA A 207 -33.08 18.29 -17.08
CA ALA A 207 -32.64 19.60 -17.52
C ALA A 207 -31.31 19.50 -18.24
N ASP A 208 -31.10 20.33 -19.28
CA ASP A 208 -29.89 20.33 -20.09
C ASP A 208 -28.62 20.52 -19.23
N GLY A 209 -27.65 19.67 -19.45
CA GLY A 209 -26.36 19.71 -18.74
C GLY A 209 -26.42 19.27 -17.28
N LYS A 210 -27.52 18.72 -16.77
CA LYS A 210 -27.64 18.22 -15.40
C LYS A 210 -27.73 16.71 -15.33
N SER A 211 -27.13 16.14 -14.28
CA SER A 211 -27.13 14.70 -14.03
C SER A 211 -27.35 14.40 -12.54
N ASP A 212 -28.06 13.32 -12.26
CA ASP A 212 -28.17 12.75 -10.92
C ASP A 212 -27.13 11.66 -10.73
N LEU A 213 -26.53 11.60 -9.53
CA LEU A 213 -25.68 10.50 -9.11
C LEU A 213 -26.49 9.54 -8.25
N VAL A 214 -26.71 8.33 -8.76
CA VAL A 214 -27.46 7.27 -8.08
C VAL A 214 -26.48 6.24 -7.55
N ILE A 215 -26.41 6.10 -6.22
CA ILE A 215 -25.45 5.25 -5.52
C ILE A 215 -26.17 3.95 -5.13
N ALA A 216 -25.80 2.84 -5.75
CA ALA A 216 -26.16 1.51 -5.30
C ALA A 216 -25.14 1.06 -4.26
N TRP A 217 -25.52 1.03 -2.98
CA TRP A 217 -24.66 0.66 -1.87
C TRP A 217 -25.20 -0.57 -1.15
N LYS A 218 -24.34 -1.52 -0.86
CA LYS A 218 -24.65 -2.77 -0.17
C LYS A 218 -23.64 -3.03 0.92
N GLU A 219 -24.09 -3.54 2.05
CA GLU A 219 -23.24 -3.95 3.17
C GLU A 219 -23.71 -5.32 3.65
N ILE A 220 -22.77 -6.22 3.88
CA ILE A 220 -23.01 -7.48 4.60
C ILE A 220 -22.76 -7.25 6.09
N LEU A 221 -22.70 -8.32 6.91
CA LEU A 221 -22.38 -8.19 8.33
C LEU A 221 -21.06 -7.41 8.52
N PRO A 222 -21.08 -6.22 9.15
CA PRO A 222 -19.92 -5.33 9.22
C PRO A 222 -18.91 -5.72 10.32
N ILE A 223 -18.84 -7.01 10.64
CA ILE A 223 -17.94 -7.57 11.65
C ILE A 223 -17.14 -8.68 10.99
N ARG A 224 -15.83 -8.60 11.11
CA ARG A 224 -14.90 -9.62 10.61
C ARG A 224 -13.99 -10.09 11.72
N LEU A 225 -13.82 -11.40 11.83
CA LEU A 225 -12.84 -12.02 12.71
C LEU A 225 -11.77 -12.69 11.83
N SER A 226 -10.50 -12.36 12.10
CA SER A 226 -9.37 -13.00 11.43
C SER A 226 -8.47 -13.66 12.47
N LEU A 227 -8.10 -14.91 12.22
CA LEU A 227 -7.13 -15.65 13.03
C LEU A 227 -5.92 -15.95 12.17
N SER A 228 -4.73 -15.65 12.67
CA SER A 228 -3.48 -15.99 11.99
C SER A 228 -2.58 -16.88 12.84
N LEU A 229 -1.83 -17.72 12.15
CA LEU A 229 -0.76 -18.54 12.71
C LEU A 229 0.43 -18.48 11.77
N ASP A 230 1.60 -18.13 12.29
CA ASP A 230 2.84 -18.07 11.53
C ASP A 230 4.05 -18.45 12.39
N ASP A 231 5.17 -18.75 11.72
CA ASP A 231 6.47 -18.99 12.35
C ASP A 231 7.44 -17.80 12.21
N GLY A 232 6.90 -16.57 12.15
CA GLY A 232 7.68 -15.34 11.93
C GLY A 232 8.24 -14.70 13.19
N GLY A 233 8.13 -15.34 14.36
CA GLY A 233 8.79 -14.91 15.59
C GLY A 233 10.26 -15.31 15.64
N SER A 234 10.96 -14.96 16.72
CA SER A 234 12.34 -15.37 16.98
C SER A 234 12.40 -16.57 17.93
N ASP A 235 13.46 -17.34 17.87
CA ASP A 235 13.69 -18.45 18.81
C ASP A 235 13.86 -17.95 20.26
N ALA A 236 14.31 -16.70 20.44
CA ALA A 236 14.51 -16.08 21.75
C ALA A 236 13.20 -15.64 22.42
N THR A 237 12.16 -15.27 21.68
CA THR A 237 10.92 -14.70 22.20
C THR A 237 9.66 -15.45 21.76
N GLY A 238 9.83 -16.60 21.12
CA GLY A 238 8.78 -17.46 20.62
C GLY A 238 8.66 -17.42 19.09
N ARG A 239 9.00 -18.52 18.44
CA ARG A 239 9.01 -18.65 16.97
C ARG A 239 7.60 -18.68 16.40
N TYR A 240 6.71 -19.48 16.97
CA TYR A 240 5.33 -19.61 16.49
C TYR A 240 4.45 -18.54 17.10
N GLN A 241 3.78 -17.81 16.26
CA GLN A 241 2.97 -16.67 16.65
C GLN A 241 1.53 -16.87 16.22
N GLY A 242 0.61 -16.61 17.13
CA GLY A 242 -0.82 -16.57 16.83
C GLY A 242 -1.39 -15.17 17.02
N SER A 243 -2.31 -14.74 16.18
CA SER A 243 -3.05 -13.51 16.40
C SER A 243 -4.54 -13.67 16.11
N ALA A 244 -5.34 -12.87 16.82
CA ALA A 244 -6.77 -12.71 16.59
C ALA A 244 -7.05 -11.23 16.34
N THR A 245 -7.75 -10.93 15.25
CA THR A 245 -8.11 -9.57 14.86
C THR A 245 -9.62 -9.46 14.69
N LEU A 246 -10.23 -8.56 15.44
CA LEU A 246 -11.61 -8.13 15.29
C LEU A 246 -11.63 -6.83 14.50
N SER A 247 -12.33 -6.83 13.36
CA SER A 247 -12.55 -5.63 12.56
C SER A 247 -14.03 -5.25 12.58
N LEU A 248 -14.30 -3.94 12.72
CA LEU A 248 -15.63 -3.36 12.66
C LEU A 248 -15.63 -2.35 11.51
N ASP A 249 -16.35 -2.71 10.46
CA ASP A 249 -16.44 -1.93 9.25
C ASP A 249 -17.61 -0.95 9.36
N ASN A 250 -17.39 0.31 8.94
CA ASN A 250 -18.41 1.36 8.95
C ASN A 250 -19.07 1.55 10.35
N LEU A 251 -18.25 1.52 11.41
CA LEU A 251 -18.68 1.52 12.81
C LEU A 251 -19.53 2.76 13.15
N LEU A 252 -19.06 3.94 12.75
CA LEU A 252 -19.76 5.22 12.97
C LEU A 252 -20.60 5.67 11.78
N THR A 253 -20.86 4.78 10.81
CA THR A 253 -21.61 5.06 9.57
C THR A 253 -20.99 6.16 8.71
N VAL A 254 -19.68 6.31 8.76
CA VAL A 254 -18.91 7.30 8.00
C VAL A 254 -17.86 6.62 7.11
N ASN A 255 -18.15 5.40 6.63
CA ASN A 255 -17.24 4.59 5.82
C ASN A 255 -15.88 4.37 6.52
N ASP A 256 -15.89 4.32 7.83
CA ASP A 256 -14.74 4.17 8.70
C ASP A 256 -14.34 2.70 8.87
N LEU A 257 -13.07 2.48 9.17
CA LEU A 257 -12.50 1.17 9.44
C LEU A 257 -11.90 1.19 10.85
N PHE A 258 -12.32 0.25 11.67
CA PHE A 258 -11.73 -0.03 12.96
C PHE A 258 -11.24 -1.48 13.00
N TYR A 259 -10.07 -1.72 13.58
CA TYR A 259 -9.70 -3.05 14.01
C TYR A 259 -8.94 -3.02 15.34
N TYR A 260 -9.07 -4.12 16.09
CA TYR A 260 -8.26 -4.46 17.24
C TYR A 260 -7.67 -5.85 17.04
N SER A 261 -6.34 -5.94 17.14
CA SER A 261 -5.58 -7.19 17.00
C SER A 261 -4.82 -7.49 18.28
N GLN A 262 -4.82 -8.74 18.68
CA GLN A 262 -4.02 -9.26 19.78
C GLN A 262 -3.23 -10.45 19.29
N GLY A 263 -1.90 -10.38 19.45
CA GLY A 263 -0.97 -11.46 19.13
C GLY A 263 -0.29 -12.00 20.39
N LYS A 264 0.11 -13.26 20.32
CA LYS A 264 0.88 -13.96 21.34
C LYS A 264 1.72 -15.04 20.68
N ASP A 265 2.90 -15.31 21.27
CA ASP A 265 3.65 -16.53 21.00
C ASP A 265 2.84 -17.77 21.42
N LEU A 266 3.04 -18.84 20.66
CA LEU A 266 2.39 -20.12 20.91
C LEU A 266 3.46 -21.18 21.19
N PHE A 267 3.08 -22.19 21.98
CA PHE A 267 3.90 -23.38 22.27
C PHE A 267 5.22 -23.10 23.02
N GLN A 268 5.43 -21.89 23.55
CA GLN A 268 6.54 -21.59 24.42
C GLN A 268 6.14 -21.73 25.89
N HIS A 269 7.10 -22.14 26.71
CA HIS A 269 6.96 -22.23 28.17
C HIS A 269 7.84 -21.14 28.80
N ASP A 270 7.39 -20.57 29.92
CA ASP A 270 8.24 -19.64 30.69
C ASP A 270 9.68 -20.16 30.78
N PRO A 271 10.69 -19.32 30.62
CA PRO A 271 10.70 -17.86 30.68
C PRO A 271 10.78 -17.13 29.32
N LEU A 272 10.27 -17.67 28.26
CA LEU A 272 10.28 -17.05 26.93
C LEU A 272 8.87 -16.65 26.50
N GLY A 273 8.73 -15.53 25.81
CA GLY A 273 7.42 -15.17 25.28
C GLY A 273 7.33 -13.77 24.68
N SER A 274 6.26 -13.55 23.93
CA SER A 274 5.93 -12.24 23.34
C SER A 274 4.42 -12.01 23.29
N LYS A 275 4.00 -10.75 23.43
CA LYS A 275 2.60 -10.31 23.28
C LYS A 275 2.57 -9.01 22.50
N SER A 276 1.63 -8.89 21.58
CA SER A 276 1.38 -7.66 20.84
C SER A 276 -0.08 -7.27 20.88
N ARG A 277 -0.34 -5.97 20.82
CA ARG A 277 -1.68 -5.42 20.63
C ARG A 277 -1.58 -4.31 19.60
N SER A 278 -2.57 -4.26 18.71
CA SER A 278 -2.67 -3.20 17.71
C SER A 278 -4.11 -2.72 17.65
N LEU A 279 -4.29 -1.41 17.65
CA LEU A 279 -5.57 -0.75 17.40
C LEU A 279 -5.39 0.21 16.24
N HIS A 280 -6.32 0.15 15.32
CA HIS A 280 -6.36 1.09 14.19
C HIS A 280 -7.77 1.62 13.98
N TYR A 281 -7.85 2.91 13.72
CA TYR A 281 -9.07 3.56 13.28
C TYR A 281 -8.75 4.50 12.14
N SER A 282 -9.55 4.47 11.08
CA SER A 282 -9.40 5.41 9.97
C SER A 282 -10.73 5.72 9.28
N LEU A 283 -10.83 6.94 8.76
CA LEU A 283 -12.02 7.42 8.07
C LEU A 283 -11.66 8.26 6.83
N PRO A 284 -12.44 8.19 5.74
CA PRO A 284 -12.28 9.02 4.57
C PRO A 284 -13.08 10.32 4.70
N LEU A 285 -12.58 11.39 4.08
CA LEU A 285 -13.24 12.68 3.95
C LEU A 285 -13.00 13.21 2.52
N GLY A 286 -13.73 12.68 1.55
CA GLY A 286 -13.51 12.94 0.13
C GLY A 286 -12.11 12.47 -0.31
N TYR A 287 -11.26 13.38 -0.72
CA TYR A 287 -9.87 13.09 -1.07
C TYR A 287 -8.92 12.95 0.14
N TRP A 288 -9.37 13.28 1.33
CA TRP A 288 -8.60 13.13 2.56
C TRP A 288 -8.89 11.81 3.25
N GLN A 289 -7.91 11.32 3.99
CA GLN A 289 -8.04 10.19 4.91
C GLN A 289 -7.31 10.51 6.21
N LEU A 290 -8.00 10.33 7.32
CA LEU A 290 -7.43 10.41 8.67
C LEU A 290 -7.23 8.99 9.22
N GLY A 291 -6.12 8.74 9.92
CA GLY A 291 -5.83 7.44 10.54
C GLY A 291 -5.12 7.61 11.87
N LEU A 292 -5.49 6.76 12.84
CA LEU A 292 -4.83 6.60 14.14
C LEU A 292 -4.42 5.14 14.28
N THR A 293 -3.17 4.88 14.67
CA THR A 293 -2.67 3.54 14.97
C THR A 293 -1.94 3.56 16.29
N LEU A 294 -2.26 2.60 17.16
CA LEU A 294 -1.64 2.39 18.45
C LEU A 294 -1.17 0.95 18.54
N ASN A 295 0.12 0.74 18.82
CA ASN A 295 0.71 -0.58 18.98
C ASN A 295 1.38 -0.68 20.34
N ASP A 296 1.23 -1.81 21.01
CA ASP A 296 1.92 -2.22 22.24
C ASP A 296 2.57 -3.57 21.98
N TYR A 297 3.83 -3.70 22.34
CA TYR A 297 4.58 -4.95 22.23
C TYR A 297 5.39 -5.20 23.49
N ARG A 298 5.28 -6.42 24.01
CA ARG A 298 6.02 -6.90 25.18
C ARG A 298 6.66 -8.22 24.88
N TYR A 299 7.89 -8.38 25.34
CA TYR A 299 8.60 -9.64 25.22
C TYR A 299 9.45 -9.92 26.43
N HIS A 300 9.75 -11.18 26.64
CA HIS A 300 10.69 -11.64 27.63
C HIS A 300 11.50 -12.82 27.08
N GLN A 301 12.76 -12.86 27.46
CA GLN A 301 13.71 -13.88 27.07
C GLN A 301 14.73 -14.11 28.19
N THR A 302 15.38 -15.26 28.17
CA THR A 302 16.49 -15.55 29.09
C THR A 302 17.80 -15.16 28.45
N ILE A 303 18.61 -14.39 29.14
CA ILE A 303 19.99 -14.06 28.75
C ILE A 303 20.99 -14.73 29.69
N ALA A 304 22.13 -15.19 29.13
CA ALA A 304 23.20 -15.78 29.91
C ALA A 304 23.99 -14.70 30.64
N GLY A 305 24.11 -14.80 31.96
CA GLY A 305 25.08 -14.07 32.73
C GLY A 305 26.33 -14.89 33.02
N ALA A 306 27.21 -14.37 33.88
CA ALA A 306 28.48 -15.04 34.19
C ALA A 306 28.30 -16.37 34.93
N ASN A 307 27.33 -16.44 35.87
CA ASN A 307 27.09 -17.58 36.73
C ASN A 307 25.65 -18.11 36.71
N GLU A 308 24.72 -17.33 36.17
CA GLU A 308 23.30 -17.66 36.16
C GLU A 308 22.61 -17.05 34.90
N LYS A 309 21.35 -17.44 34.68
CA LYS A 309 20.53 -16.88 33.61
C LYS A 309 19.61 -15.80 34.20
N TYR A 310 19.52 -14.68 33.51
CA TYR A 310 18.66 -13.57 33.89
C TYR A 310 17.46 -13.45 32.97
N LEU A 311 16.33 -13.06 33.50
CA LEU A 311 15.15 -12.71 32.72
C LEU A 311 15.34 -11.31 32.15
N TYR A 312 15.38 -11.22 30.84
CA TYR A 312 15.38 -9.94 30.11
C TYR A 312 14.00 -9.71 29.52
N ARG A 313 13.41 -8.55 29.76
CA ARG A 313 12.11 -8.17 29.20
C ARG A 313 12.13 -6.77 28.62
N GLY A 314 11.29 -6.54 27.60
CA GLY A 314 11.14 -5.26 26.95
C GLY A 314 9.68 -4.91 26.70
N ASP A 315 9.38 -3.63 26.85
CA ASP A 315 8.09 -3.02 26.53
C ASP A 315 8.31 -1.97 25.43
N SER A 316 7.47 -1.95 24.40
CA SER A 316 7.48 -0.94 23.35
C SER A 316 6.07 -0.46 23.05
N GLU A 317 5.87 0.85 23.00
CA GLU A 317 4.62 1.51 22.63
C GLU A 317 4.88 2.39 21.42
N ASN A 318 4.00 2.33 20.41
CA ASN A 318 4.08 3.15 19.20
C ASN A 318 2.71 3.76 18.90
N SER A 319 2.64 5.07 18.83
CA SER A 319 1.43 5.84 18.52
C SER A 319 1.66 6.64 17.24
N GLN A 320 0.73 6.59 16.29
CA GLN A 320 0.81 7.26 15.00
C GLN A 320 -0.53 7.92 14.67
N LEU A 321 -0.48 9.19 14.29
CA LEU A 321 -1.59 9.92 13.69
C LEU A 321 -1.21 10.27 12.26
N SER A 322 -2.03 9.90 11.28
CA SER A 322 -1.76 10.11 9.87
C SER A 322 -2.89 10.90 9.20
N LEU A 323 -2.51 11.82 8.34
CA LEU A 323 -3.39 12.54 7.44
C LEU A 323 -2.84 12.38 6.02
N SER A 324 -3.65 11.90 5.10
CA SER A 324 -3.26 11.79 3.70
C SER A 324 -4.29 12.43 2.77
N ARG A 325 -3.85 12.84 1.59
CA ARG A 325 -4.70 13.44 0.57
C ARG A 325 -4.28 12.96 -0.82
N VAL A 326 -5.23 12.50 -1.60
CA VAL A 326 -5.04 12.35 -3.05
C VAL A 326 -5.05 13.74 -3.66
N VAL A 327 -3.88 14.18 -4.14
CA VAL A 327 -3.67 15.55 -4.68
C VAL A 327 -3.78 15.60 -6.20
N PHE A 328 -3.56 14.45 -6.85
CA PHE A 328 -3.73 14.30 -8.29
C PHE A 328 -4.26 12.91 -8.60
N ARG A 329 -5.24 12.86 -9.50
CA ARG A 329 -5.84 11.62 -9.99
C ARG A 329 -6.16 11.75 -11.46
N SER A 330 -5.67 10.82 -12.26
CA SER A 330 -5.98 10.65 -13.67
C SER A 330 -6.25 9.18 -13.96
N GLN A 331 -6.49 8.83 -15.20
CA GLN A 331 -6.63 7.42 -15.59
C GLN A 331 -5.32 6.63 -15.44
N ALA A 332 -4.17 7.29 -15.63
CA ALA A 332 -2.87 6.64 -15.60
C ALA A 332 -2.09 6.85 -14.30
N HIS A 333 -2.48 7.80 -13.49
CA HIS A 333 -1.71 8.20 -12.31
C HIS A 333 -2.60 8.58 -11.13
N LYS A 334 -2.14 8.22 -9.92
CA LYS A 334 -2.71 8.68 -8.66
C LYS A 334 -1.58 9.09 -7.72
N THR A 335 -1.58 10.37 -7.30
CA THR A 335 -0.57 10.93 -6.40
C THR A 335 -1.20 11.24 -5.05
N THR A 336 -0.60 10.73 -3.99
CA THR A 336 -1.05 10.94 -2.61
C THR A 336 0.07 11.58 -1.80
N LEU A 337 -0.25 12.67 -1.09
CA LEU A 337 0.60 13.26 -0.06
C LEU A 337 0.14 12.77 1.30
N SER A 338 1.07 12.53 2.21
CA SER A 338 0.78 12.14 3.58
C SER A 338 1.65 12.89 4.58
N LEU A 339 1.07 13.18 5.74
CA LEU A 339 1.74 13.68 6.93
C LEU A 339 1.43 12.72 8.07
N ARG A 340 2.45 12.25 8.76
CA ARG A 340 2.34 11.37 9.91
C ARG A 340 3.06 11.98 11.09
N ALA A 341 2.39 12.07 12.24
CA ALA A 341 3.03 12.33 13.53
C ALA A 341 3.16 11.00 14.27
N TYR A 342 4.31 10.77 14.90
CA TYR A 342 4.55 9.53 15.62
C TYR A 342 5.24 9.78 16.96
N GLN A 343 4.99 8.87 17.90
CA GLN A 343 5.71 8.74 19.15
C GLN A 343 6.01 7.25 19.38
N ARG A 344 7.25 6.94 19.77
CA ARG A 344 7.69 5.59 20.14
C ARG A 344 8.35 5.66 21.51
N LYS A 345 7.95 4.73 22.40
CA LYS A 345 8.56 4.55 23.70
C LYS A 345 9.06 3.12 23.81
N SER A 346 10.22 2.91 24.39
CA SER A 346 10.71 1.56 24.72
C SER A 346 11.48 1.56 26.01
N ARG A 347 11.28 0.52 26.81
CA ARG A 347 11.94 0.26 28.10
C ARG A 347 12.35 -1.20 28.16
N ASN A 348 13.52 -1.44 28.70
CA ASN A 348 14.04 -2.79 28.88
C ASN A 348 14.45 -2.99 30.35
N PHE A 349 14.36 -4.24 30.81
CA PHE A 349 14.61 -4.61 32.17
C PHE A 349 15.45 -5.89 32.21
N VAL A 350 16.32 -6.00 33.21
CA VAL A 350 16.94 -7.26 33.65
C VAL A 350 16.35 -7.55 35.04
N GLU A 351 15.69 -8.69 35.13
CA GLU A 351 14.82 -9.01 36.25
C GLU A 351 13.80 -7.87 36.47
N ASP A 352 13.78 -7.23 37.62
CA ASP A 352 12.92 -6.11 37.98
C ASP A 352 13.60 -4.74 37.83
N THR A 353 14.87 -4.70 37.35
CA THR A 353 15.65 -3.47 37.25
C THR A 353 15.62 -2.92 35.85
N GLU A 354 15.15 -1.68 35.69
CA GLU A 354 15.15 -0.99 34.39
C GLU A 354 16.57 -0.63 33.93
N ILE A 355 16.87 -0.94 32.69
CA ILE A 355 18.13 -0.55 32.05
C ILE A 355 17.95 0.87 31.50
N ARG A 356 18.30 1.88 32.29
CA ARG A 356 18.11 3.30 31.93
C ARG A 356 18.77 3.70 30.61
N LEU A 357 19.90 3.10 30.25
CA LEU A 357 20.59 3.30 28.96
C LEU A 357 19.80 2.79 27.74
N GLN A 358 18.73 2.04 27.97
CA GLN A 358 17.85 1.52 26.92
C GLN A 358 16.44 2.13 26.98
N HIS A 359 16.23 3.08 27.90
CA HIS A 359 14.99 3.87 27.93
C HIS A 359 15.00 4.86 26.77
N ARG A 360 14.09 4.71 25.83
CA ARG A 360 13.97 5.58 24.68
C ARG A 360 12.56 6.13 24.54
N GLN A 361 12.46 7.43 24.30
CA GLN A 361 11.23 8.08 23.91
C GLN A 361 11.52 9.01 22.73
N ILE A 362 11.08 8.62 21.55
CA ILE A 362 11.32 9.31 20.30
C ILE A 362 9.99 9.79 19.76
N ALA A 363 9.96 11.03 19.26
CA ALA A 363 8.79 11.58 18.58
C ALA A 363 9.22 12.40 17.36
N GLY A 364 8.33 12.52 16.40
CA GLY A 364 8.61 13.25 15.19
C GLY A 364 7.45 13.28 14.21
N TRP A 365 7.78 13.67 13.00
CA TRP A 365 6.86 13.69 11.88
C TRP A 365 7.50 13.04 10.64
N GLU A 366 6.67 12.63 9.72
CA GLU A 366 7.06 12.07 8.43
C GLU A 366 6.19 12.65 7.33
N LEU A 367 6.81 13.16 6.28
CA LEU A 367 6.17 13.55 5.04
C LEU A 367 6.33 12.43 4.03
N GLY A 368 5.24 12.05 3.38
CA GLY A 368 5.21 11.01 2.35
C GLY A 368 4.62 11.52 1.05
N LEU A 369 5.20 11.09 -0.05
CA LEU A 369 4.68 11.21 -1.40
C LEU A 369 4.57 9.80 -1.98
N ASN A 370 3.39 9.40 -2.37
CA ASN A 370 3.16 8.13 -3.07
C ASN A 370 2.58 8.40 -4.45
N GLN A 371 3.18 7.79 -5.46
CA GLN A 371 2.76 7.84 -6.84
C GLN A 371 2.44 6.43 -7.34
N ARG A 372 1.18 6.16 -7.64
CA ARG A 372 0.77 4.96 -8.40
C ARG A 372 0.65 5.30 -9.86
N SER A 373 1.29 4.50 -10.71
CA SER A 373 1.26 4.64 -12.17
C SER A 373 0.77 3.33 -12.80
N TYR A 374 -0.12 3.45 -13.77
CA TYR A 374 -0.66 2.32 -14.53
C TYR A 374 -0.01 2.31 -15.91
N LEU A 375 0.74 1.25 -16.21
CA LEU A 375 1.55 1.08 -17.41
C LEU A 375 0.99 -0.09 -18.23
N GLY A 376 -0.15 0.14 -18.90
CA GLY A 376 -0.93 -0.95 -19.48
C GLY A 376 -1.50 -1.86 -18.40
N ASP A 377 -1.13 -3.14 -18.42
CA ASP A 377 -1.52 -4.13 -17.40
C ASP A 377 -0.61 -4.07 -16.16
N ALA A 378 0.53 -3.41 -16.24
CA ALA A 378 1.44 -3.26 -15.12
C ALA A 378 1.05 -2.10 -14.20
N THR A 379 1.45 -2.21 -12.92
CA THR A 379 1.38 -1.14 -11.95
C THR A 379 2.75 -0.85 -11.36
N LEU A 380 3.07 0.42 -11.20
CA LEU A 380 4.25 0.90 -10.49
C LEU A 380 3.80 1.81 -9.35
N ASP A 381 4.09 1.40 -8.13
CA ASP A 381 3.96 2.22 -6.91
C ASP A 381 5.34 2.74 -6.52
N ALA A 382 5.47 4.07 -6.41
CA ALA A 382 6.70 4.73 -5.97
C ALA A 382 6.39 5.59 -4.75
N GLY A 383 7.02 5.29 -3.63
CA GLY A 383 6.90 6.02 -2.37
C GLY A 383 8.21 6.73 -2.01
N LEU A 384 8.13 7.97 -1.60
CA LEU A 384 9.22 8.72 -0.99
C LEU A 384 8.75 9.22 0.37
N ASN A 385 9.46 8.88 1.43
CA ASN A 385 9.15 9.35 2.77
C ASN A 385 10.36 10.06 3.37
N TRP A 386 10.10 11.15 4.07
CA TRP A 386 11.11 11.86 4.84
C TRP A 386 10.66 12.00 6.27
N ARG A 387 11.37 11.30 7.17
CA ARG A 387 11.12 11.27 8.60
C ARG A 387 12.08 12.19 9.33
N ARG A 388 11.56 13.03 10.24
CA ARG A 388 12.31 13.91 11.10
C ARG A 388 11.93 13.70 12.56
N GLY A 389 12.88 13.33 13.39
CA GLY A 389 12.73 13.32 14.85
C GLY A 389 12.75 14.74 15.42
N THR A 390 12.00 14.96 16.49
CA THR A 390 11.84 16.24 17.17
C THR A 390 11.92 16.08 18.68
N ALA A 391 11.98 17.20 19.41
CA ALA A 391 11.89 17.22 20.88
C ALA A 391 10.44 17.28 21.40
N MET A 392 9.44 17.14 20.51
CA MET A 392 8.02 17.23 20.90
C MET A 392 7.56 15.97 21.66
N LEU A 393 6.39 16.04 22.28
CA LEU A 393 5.73 14.92 22.94
C LEU A 393 6.60 14.21 24.00
N GLY A 394 7.48 14.97 24.68
CA GLY A 394 8.35 14.41 25.70
C GLY A 394 9.49 13.55 25.19
N ALA A 395 9.91 13.72 23.92
CA ALA A 395 11.05 12.97 23.39
C ALA A 395 12.32 13.26 24.19
N LEU A 396 13.06 12.19 24.51
CA LEU A 396 14.29 12.22 25.30
C LEU A 396 15.52 12.17 24.38
N PRO A 397 16.67 12.74 24.78
CA PRO A 397 17.94 12.45 24.16
C PRO A 397 18.22 10.96 24.17
N ALA A 398 18.81 10.43 23.11
CA ALA A 398 19.23 9.03 23.10
C ALA A 398 20.56 8.89 23.84
N PRO A 399 20.75 7.87 24.67
CA PRO A 399 22.03 7.63 25.35
C PRO A 399 23.22 7.55 24.40
N GLU A 400 23.01 7.06 23.20
CA GLU A 400 23.99 6.98 22.12
C GLU A 400 24.49 8.36 21.62
N GLU A 401 23.81 9.45 21.96
CA GLU A 401 24.26 10.82 21.62
C GLU A 401 25.54 11.19 22.32
N GLU A 402 25.76 10.69 23.55
CA GLU A 402 26.99 10.92 24.30
C GLU A 402 28.22 10.34 23.62
N THR A 403 28.07 9.25 22.89
CA THR A 403 29.13 8.56 22.15
C THR A 403 29.13 8.89 20.67
N GLY A 404 28.15 9.64 20.19
CA GLY A 404 27.96 9.94 18.76
C GLY A 404 27.54 8.72 17.91
N SER A 405 27.16 7.60 18.53
CA SER A 405 26.81 6.35 17.86
C SER A 405 25.33 6.24 17.47
N GLY A 406 24.49 7.20 17.87
CA GLY A 406 23.06 7.29 17.54
C GLY A 406 22.47 8.63 17.97
N GLY A 407 21.29 8.98 17.48
CA GLY A 407 20.59 10.20 17.85
C GLY A 407 19.08 10.03 17.94
N SER A 408 18.45 10.72 18.88
CA SER A 408 17.00 10.73 19.10
C SER A 408 16.22 11.54 18.04
N ARG A 409 16.92 12.37 17.28
CA ARG A 409 16.33 13.26 16.25
C ARG A 409 16.80 12.89 14.85
N PRO A 410 16.47 11.68 14.38
CA PRO A 410 16.93 11.21 13.09
C PRO A 410 16.37 12.05 11.94
N SER A 411 17.14 12.18 10.86
CA SER A 411 16.66 12.64 9.57
C SER A 411 16.86 11.51 8.57
N VAL A 412 15.79 10.83 8.23
CA VAL A 412 15.80 9.63 7.41
C VAL A 412 14.93 9.83 6.19
N ALA A 413 15.48 9.56 5.02
CA ALA A 413 14.72 9.46 3.78
C ALA A 413 14.62 7.98 3.39
N THR A 414 13.42 7.53 3.01
CA THR A 414 13.18 6.19 2.46
C THR A 414 12.51 6.29 1.10
N VAL A 415 12.88 5.39 0.21
CA VAL A 415 12.22 5.19 -1.09
C VAL A 415 11.77 3.75 -1.18
N ASP A 416 10.52 3.55 -1.54
CA ASP A 416 9.91 2.25 -1.80
C ASP A 416 9.40 2.23 -3.24
N LEU A 417 9.80 1.22 -4.02
CA LEU A 417 9.32 0.98 -5.37
C LEU A 417 8.71 -0.41 -5.42
N SER A 418 7.51 -0.54 -5.95
CA SER A 418 6.84 -1.82 -6.17
C SER A 418 6.31 -1.89 -7.60
N TYR A 419 6.83 -2.81 -8.38
CA TYR A 419 6.42 -3.07 -9.74
C TYR A 419 5.71 -4.41 -9.81
N ASN A 420 4.50 -4.43 -10.33
CA ASN A 420 3.70 -5.63 -10.53
C ASN A 420 3.30 -5.73 -12.01
N GLN A 421 3.68 -6.84 -12.65
CA GLN A 421 3.38 -7.12 -14.05
C GLN A 421 2.71 -8.48 -14.18
N PRO A 422 1.40 -8.54 -14.44
CA PRO A 422 0.77 -9.77 -14.90
C PRO A 422 1.25 -10.10 -16.31
N LEU A 423 1.50 -11.37 -16.56
CA LEU A 423 1.92 -11.90 -17.86
C LEU A 423 1.06 -13.10 -18.21
N GLN A 424 0.75 -13.24 -19.49
CA GLN A 424 0.09 -14.42 -20.02
C GLN A 424 0.93 -15.01 -21.14
N ILE A 425 1.36 -16.26 -20.98
CA ILE A 425 2.12 -17.02 -21.97
C ILE A 425 1.30 -18.26 -22.35
N GLY A 426 0.63 -18.19 -23.50
CA GLY A 426 -0.37 -19.19 -23.88
C GLY A 426 -1.52 -19.23 -22.85
N ALA A 427 -1.78 -20.40 -22.29
CA ALA A 427 -2.78 -20.59 -21.23
C ALA A 427 -2.25 -20.31 -19.81
N GLN A 428 -0.95 -20.07 -19.66
CA GLN A 428 -0.31 -19.89 -18.36
C GLN A 428 -0.38 -18.44 -17.92
N LYS A 429 -0.81 -18.21 -16.67
CA LYS A 429 -0.84 -16.89 -16.03
C LYS A 429 0.36 -16.80 -15.09
N LEU A 430 1.22 -15.85 -15.37
CA LEU A 430 2.42 -15.53 -14.59
C LEU A 430 2.28 -14.12 -14.02
N ARG A 431 3.06 -13.82 -13.01
CA ARG A 431 3.16 -12.47 -12.44
C ARG A 431 4.59 -12.22 -11.97
N ILE A 432 5.16 -11.11 -12.41
CA ILE A 432 6.40 -10.57 -11.87
C ILE A 432 6.05 -9.54 -10.81
N ASN A 433 6.61 -9.70 -9.61
CA ASN A 433 6.57 -8.71 -8.55
C ASN A 433 8.01 -8.36 -8.17
N SER A 434 8.37 -7.08 -8.30
CA SER A 434 9.70 -6.57 -7.99
C SER A 434 9.55 -5.42 -7.01
N GLN A 435 10.18 -5.54 -5.84
CA GLN A 435 10.14 -4.56 -4.77
C GLN A 435 11.55 -4.09 -4.45
N TRP A 436 11.76 -2.79 -4.50
CA TRP A 436 13.00 -2.17 -4.07
C TRP A 436 12.71 -1.19 -2.94
N ARG A 437 13.53 -1.25 -1.88
CA ARG A 437 13.48 -0.33 -0.74
C ARG A 437 14.87 0.20 -0.47
N GLY A 438 14.99 1.50 -0.23
CA GLY A 438 16.23 2.14 0.17
C GLY A 438 16.00 3.11 1.33
N GLN A 439 17.03 3.23 2.18
CA GLN A 439 17.08 4.17 3.29
C GLN A 439 18.38 4.97 3.28
N TRP A 440 18.27 6.26 3.54
CA TRP A 440 19.38 7.19 3.70
C TRP A 440 19.22 8.00 4.97
N SER A 441 20.30 8.14 5.73
CA SER A 441 20.39 9.00 6.92
C SER A 441 21.61 9.89 6.83
N LYS A 442 21.50 11.12 7.36
CA LYS A 442 22.64 12.04 7.45
C LYS A 442 23.54 11.79 8.67
N GLY A 443 23.01 11.17 9.72
CA GLY A 443 23.70 10.91 10.97
C GLY A 443 23.61 9.47 11.42
N ALA A 444 24.27 9.17 12.53
CA ALA A 444 24.14 7.90 13.22
C ALA A 444 22.71 7.70 13.75
N LEU A 445 22.21 6.50 13.64
CA LEU A 445 20.87 6.12 14.05
C LEU A 445 20.91 5.18 15.25
N VAL A 446 19.97 5.35 16.16
CA VAL A 446 19.70 4.33 17.18
C VAL A 446 19.41 2.98 16.50
N PRO A 447 19.73 1.85 17.11
CA PRO A 447 19.54 0.53 16.49
C PRO A 447 18.17 0.31 15.86
N GLN A 448 17.10 0.76 16.51
CA GLN A 448 15.71 0.63 16.08
C GLN A 448 15.33 1.41 14.80
N ASP A 449 16.15 2.37 14.39
CA ASP A 449 15.92 3.19 13.18
C ASP A 449 16.86 2.79 12.02
N ARG A 450 17.74 1.80 12.23
CA ARG A 450 18.66 1.30 11.20
C ARG A 450 17.94 0.47 10.15
N PHE A 451 18.49 0.49 8.96
CA PHE A 451 18.06 -0.40 7.87
C PHE A 451 18.62 -1.79 8.10
N VAL A 452 17.80 -2.80 7.98
CA VAL A 452 18.12 -4.21 8.31
C VAL A 452 17.92 -5.10 7.10
N ILE A 453 18.83 -6.06 6.90
CA ILE A 453 18.71 -7.14 5.93
C ILE A 453 19.09 -8.48 6.57
N GLY A 454 18.49 -9.57 6.08
CA GLY A 454 18.69 -10.93 6.60
C GLY A 454 17.51 -11.39 7.45
N GLY A 455 16.47 -11.91 6.80
CA GLY A 455 15.26 -12.44 7.42
C GLY A 455 14.12 -12.51 6.42
N ARG A 456 13.06 -13.22 6.77
CA ARG A 456 11.93 -13.53 5.88
C ARG A 456 11.24 -12.29 5.27
N TYR A 457 11.30 -11.14 5.96
CA TYR A 457 10.64 -9.90 5.53
C TYR A 457 11.56 -8.97 4.74
N THR A 458 12.84 -9.28 4.67
CA THR A 458 13.86 -8.47 3.97
C THR A 458 14.54 -9.28 2.86
N VAL A 459 15.70 -9.87 3.09
CA VAL A 459 16.38 -10.78 2.17
C VAL A 459 16.12 -12.21 2.64
N ARG A 460 15.26 -12.95 1.93
CA ARG A 460 14.92 -14.34 2.26
C ARG A 460 16.16 -15.25 2.10
N GLY A 461 16.15 -16.39 2.77
CA GLY A 461 17.28 -17.32 2.81
C GLY A 461 18.10 -17.23 4.10
N PHE A 462 17.65 -16.39 5.02
CA PHE A 462 18.24 -16.18 6.34
C PHE A 462 17.13 -16.32 7.39
N ASP A 463 17.44 -16.98 8.51
CA ASP A 463 16.49 -17.26 9.61
C ASP A 463 16.05 -16.00 10.36
N GLY A 464 16.82 -14.93 10.32
CA GLY A 464 16.57 -13.69 11.04
C GLY A 464 17.24 -13.60 12.41
N ASP A 465 17.83 -14.67 12.92
CA ASP A 465 18.57 -14.67 14.19
C ASP A 465 19.83 -13.83 14.11
N LEU A 466 20.47 -13.83 12.95
CA LEU A 466 21.53 -12.88 12.60
C LEU A 466 21.07 -11.99 11.45
N SER A 467 21.27 -10.70 11.62
CA SER A 467 20.96 -9.69 10.60
C SER A 467 22.10 -8.68 10.44
N LEU A 468 22.15 -8.03 9.29
CA LEU A 468 23.07 -6.92 9.05
C LEU A 468 22.26 -5.63 9.11
N SER A 469 22.65 -4.69 9.98
CA SER A 469 21.94 -3.41 10.16
C SER A 469 22.88 -2.22 10.17
N SER A 470 22.47 -1.13 9.50
CA SER A 470 23.24 0.13 9.49
C SER A 470 22.33 1.32 9.16
N GLU A 471 22.87 2.54 9.18
CA GLU A 471 22.15 3.79 8.97
C GLU A 471 21.56 3.90 7.57
N ARG A 472 22.21 3.29 6.59
CA ARG A 472 21.83 3.31 5.17
C ARG A 472 21.78 1.91 4.64
N GLY A 473 20.92 1.69 3.66
CA GLY A 473 20.84 0.40 3.01
C GLY A 473 19.81 0.39 1.89
N TRP A 474 19.84 -0.68 1.15
CA TRP A 474 18.82 -1.00 0.17
C TRP A 474 18.60 -2.52 0.13
N LEU A 475 17.41 -2.92 -0.25
CA LEU A 475 17.07 -4.29 -0.60
C LEU A 475 16.27 -4.31 -1.90
N TRP A 476 16.39 -5.41 -2.62
CA TRP A 476 15.65 -5.67 -3.84
C TRP A 476 15.13 -7.10 -3.80
N ARG A 477 13.81 -7.23 -3.75
CA ARG A 477 13.09 -8.51 -3.72
C ARG A 477 12.42 -8.72 -5.06
N ASN A 478 12.63 -9.87 -5.67
CA ASN A 478 12.01 -10.23 -6.93
C ASN A 478 11.29 -11.54 -6.79
N GLU A 479 10.15 -11.65 -7.43
CA GLU A 479 9.32 -12.84 -7.38
C GLU A 479 8.64 -13.06 -8.73
N LEU A 480 8.78 -14.27 -9.24
CA LEU A 480 8.03 -14.78 -10.37
C LEU A 480 7.02 -15.79 -9.85
N SER A 481 5.73 -15.47 -9.96
CA SER A 481 4.62 -16.34 -9.54
C SER A 481 3.97 -16.97 -10.76
N TRP A 482 3.56 -18.21 -10.60
CA TRP A 482 2.78 -18.98 -11.57
C TRP A 482 1.46 -19.45 -10.96
N ALA A 483 0.33 -19.02 -11.55
CA ALA A 483 -1.00 -19.44 -11.12
C ALA A 483 -1.28 -20.86 -11.62
N MET A 484 -1.54 -21.78 -10.70
CA MET A 484 -1.85 -23.19 -11.00
C MET A 484 -3.32 -23.37 -11.35
N GLY A 485 -3.68 -23.02 -12.57
CA GLY A 485 -5.06 -23.18 -13.08
C GLY A 485 -6.08 -22.31 -12.31
N PRO A 486 -7.35 -22.73 -12.26
CA PRO A 486 -8.43 -21.98 -11.62
C PRO A 486 -8.49 -22.15 -10.09
N SER A 487 -7.58 -22.91 -9.49
CA SER A 487 -7.62 -23.29 -8.07
C SER A 487 -7.29 -22.12 -7.11
N GLY A 488 -6.79 -20.99 -7.62
CA GLY A 488 -6.31 -19.88 -6.80
C GLY A 488 -4.99 -20.17 -6.07
N GLN A 489 -4.29 -21.24 -6.47
CA GLN A 489 -2.98 -21.60 -5.95
C GLN A 489 -1.89 -21.00 -6.83
N GLU A 490 -0.80 -20.53 -6.22
CA GLU A 490 0.36 -19.98 -6.92
C GLU A 490 1.64 -20.65 -6.41
N LEU A 491 2.50 -21.07 -7.34
CA LEU A 491 3.91 -21.32 -7.05
C LEU A 491 4.72 -20.08 -7.33
N TYR A 492 5.75 -19.82 -6.53
CA TYR A 492 6.64 -18.70 -6.77
C TYR A 492 8.10 -19.02 -6.56
N LEU A 493 8.92 -18.31 -7.32
CA LEU A 493 10.38 -18.28 -7.20
C LEU A 493 10.80 -16.87 -6.80
N GLY A 494 11.65 -16.76 -5.80
CA GLY A 494 12.16 -15.50 -5.29
C GLY A 494 13.66 -15.38 -5.39
N LEU A 495 14.15 -14.18 -5.71
CA LEU A 495 15.56 -13.79 -5.67
C LEU A 495 15.67 -12.43 -5.00
N ASP A 496 16.37 -12.39 -3.87
CA ASP A 496 16.48 -11.20 -3.04
C ASP A 496 17.95 -10.81 -2.85
N LEU A 497 18.20 -9.51 -2.90
CA LEU A 497 19.52 -8.92 -2.66
C LEU A 497 19.38 -7.76 -1.68
N GLY A 498 20.41 -7.53 -0.86
CA GLY A 498 20.43 -6.39 0.03
C GLY A 498 21.84 -6.00 0.44
N ARG A 499 21.99 -4.70 0.75
CA ARG A 499 23.26 -4.13 1.21
C ARG A 499 23.01 -3.05 2.25
N VAL A 500 23.84 -3.03 3.28
CA VAL A 500 23.87 -1.98 4.30
C VAL A 500 25.17 -1.22 4.26
N SER A 501 25.15 0.04 4.69
CA SER A 501 26.31 0.92 4.75
C SER A 501 26.11 2.02 5.79
N GLY A 502 27.19 2.61 6.26
CA GLY A 502 27.19 3.66 7.27
C GLY A 502 28.21 3.38 8.36
N ALA A 503 28.22 4.18 9.41
CA ALA A 503 29.18 4.05 10.51
C ALA A 503 29.06 2.70 11.22
N ALA A 504 27.84 2.27 11.54
CA ALA A 504 27.60 0.98 12.20
C ALA A 504 28.05 -0.22 11.36
N SER A 505 28.10 -0.09 10.03
CA SER A 505 28.55 -1.19 9.16
C SER A 505 30.03 -1.53 9.28
N ALA A 506 30.85 -0.69 9.90
CA ALA A 506 32.26 -0.95 10.13
C ALA A 506 32.50 -2.10 11.14
N LEU A 507 31.53 -2.33 12.03
CA LEU A 507 31.57 -3.38 13.05
C LEU A 507 30.91 -4.69 12.59
N LEU A 508 30.35 -4.74 11.38
CA LEU A 508 29.71 -5.93 10.86
C LEU A 508 30.72 -6.86 10.17
N ILE A 509 30.47 -8.17 10.23
CA ILE A 509 31.25 -9.19 9.53
C ILE A 509 31.12 -9.11 7.99
N GLY A 510 30.20 -8.28 7.50
CA GLY A 510 30.00 -8.02 6.07
C GLY A 510 28.82 -7.05 5.88
N ARG A 511 28.52 -6.73 4.62
CA ARG A 511 27.55 -5.66 4.31
C ARG A 511 26.50 -6.05 3.29
N GLN A 512 26.58 -7.26 2.72
CA GLN A 512 25.72 -7.69 1.61
C GLN A 512 25.24 -9.11 1.83
N LEU A 513 23.97 -9.34 1.49
CA LEU A 513 23.33 -10.65 1.50
C LEU A 513 22.55 -10.85 0.19
N ALA A 514 22.55 -12.10 -0.30
CA ALA A 514 21.64 -12.53 -1.36
C ALA A 514 21.04 -13.88 -1.01
N GLY A 515 19.76 -14.07 -1.33
CA GLY A 515 19.06 -15.31 -1.04
C GLY A 515 18.05 -15.67 -2.11
N GLY A 516 17.78 -16.98 -2.22
CA GLY A 516 16.78 -17.56 -3.08
C GLY A 516 15.63 -18.14 -2.27
N ALA A 517 14.43 -18.14 -2.82
CA ALA A 517 13.26 -18.74 -2.19
C ALA A 517 12.40 -19.45 -3.23
N VAL A 518 11.77 -20.53 -2.80
CA VAL A 518 10.66 -21.18 -3.51
C VAL A 518 9.50 -21.32 -2.54
N GLY A 519 8.29 -21.07 -3.01
CA GLY A 519 7.14 -21.18 -2.14
C GLY A 519 5.85 -21.41 -2.91
N MET A 520 4.83 -21.71 -2.13
CA MET A 520 3.47 -21.92 -2.61
C MET A 520 2.51 -21.14 -1.72
N ARG A 521 1.59 -20.42 -2.34
CA ARG A 521 0.54 -19.69 -1.64
C ARG A 521 -0.80 -19.86 -2.32
N GLY A 522 -1.86 -19.65 -1.57
CA GLY A 522 -3.20 -19.75 -2.11
C GLY A 522 -4.27 -19.64 -1.05
N SER A 523 -5.50 -19.96 -1.45
CA SER A 523 -6.63 -20.04 -0.54
C SER A 523 -7.32 -21.38 -0.64
N LEU A 524 -7.72 -21.91 0.51
CA LEU A 524 -8.53 -23.12 0.64
C LEU A 524 -9.91 -22.73 1.20
N PHE A 525 -10.97 -23.32 0.64
CA PHE A 525 -12.35 -23.11 1.10
C PHE A 525 -12.78 -21.62 1.14
N LYS A 526 -12.14 -20.74 0.34
CA LYS A 526 -12.37 -19.27 0.28
C LYS A 526 -12.12 -18.50 1.58
N ARG A 527 -11.77 -19.16 2.67
CA ARG A 527 -11.60 -18.55 4.00
C ARG A 527 -10.23 -18.73 4.60
N LEU A 528 -9.53 -19.81 4.26
CA LEU A 528 -8.18 -20.11 4.73
C LEU A 528 -7.19 -19.73 3.65
N SER A 529 -6.41 -18.69 3.86
CA SER A 529 -5.24 -18.38 3.04
C SER A 529 -3.97 -18.95 3.68
N TYR A 530 -3.04 -19.37 2.86
CA TYR A 530 -1.74 -19.89 3.30
C TYR A 530 -0.62 -19.40 2.41
N ASP A 531 0.58 -19.30 2.98
CA ASP A 531 1.85 -19.11 2.31
C ASP A 531 2.88 -20.00 2.98
N MET A 532 3.59 -20.80 2.20
CA MET A 532 4.66 -21.69 2.67
C MET A 532 5.86 -21.53 1.75
N PHE A 533 7.04 -21.42 2.33
CA PHE A 533 8.25 -21.26 1.54
C PHE A 533 9.44 -21.98 2.19
N THR A 534 10.41 -22.28 1.33
CA THR A 534 11.77 -22.58 1.75
C THR A 534 12.71 -21.64 1.02
N ALA A 535 13.78 -21.21 1.70
CA ALA A 535 14.70 -20.22 1.21
C ALA A 535 16.13 -20.57 1.68
N TRP A 536 17.12 -20.21 0.89
CA TRP A 536 18.53 -20.52 1.16
C TRP A 536 19.43 -19.33 0.82
N PRO A 537 20.57 -19.18 1.53
CA PRO A 537 21.54 -18.14 1.22
C PRO A 537 22.24 -18.45 -0.11
N ILE A 538 22.30 -17.46 -1.01
CA ILE A 538 23.08 -17.51 -2.26
C ILE A 538 24.44 -16.86 -2.02
N GLN A 539 24.47 -15.72 -1.32
CA GLN A 539 25.67 -15.00 -0.96
C GLN A 539 25.57 -14.49 0.47
N LYS A 540 26.59 -14.80 1.26
CA LYS A 540 26.74 -14.32 2.64
C LYS A 540 28.21 -14.05 2.97
N PRO A 541 28.50 -13.16 3.94
CA PRO A 541 29.89 -12.96 4.43
C PRO A 541 30.47 -14.23 5.05
N ALA A 542 31.78 -14.37 4.99
CA ALA A 542 32.46 -15.43 5.72
C ALA A 542 32.20 -15.28 7.23
N GLY A 543 31.87 -16.38 7.91
CA GLY A 543 31.50 -16.37 9.33
C GLY A 543 30.05 -16.01 9.64
N PHE A 544 29.23 -15.61 8.65
CA PHE A 544 27.79 -15.42 8.85
C PHE A 544 27.09 -16.79 8.96
N GLN A 545 26.77 -17.18 10.19
CA GLN A 545 26.14 -18.47 10.48
C GLN A 545 24.65 -18.37 10.15
N THR A 546 24.19 -19.15 9.23
CA THR A 546 22.78 -19.34 8.88
C THR A 546 22.64 -20.59 8.02
N GLY A 547 21.50 -21.26 8.13
CA GLY A 547 21.10 -22.38 7.28
C GLY A 547 20.02 -21.99 6.28
N ALA A 548 19.40 -22.98 5.66
CA ALA A 548 18.17 -22.79 4.91
C ALA A 548 17.05 -22.41 5.88
N ALA A 549 16.24 -21.43 5.50
CA ALA A 549 15.09 -20.99 6.29
C ALA A 549 13.81 -21.48 5.61
N SER A 550 12.92 -22.10 6.37
CA SER A 550 11.58 -22.44 5.92
C SER A 550 10.57 -21.67 6.78
N GLY A 551 9.47 -21.31 6.18
CA GLY A 551 8.44 -20.58 6.90
C GLY A 551 7.04 -20.83 6.35
N PHE A 552 6.06 -20.56 7.19
CA PHE A 552 4.65 -20.61 6.81
C PHE A 552 3.86 -19.46 7.44
N SER A 553 2.73 -19.16 6.82
CA SER A 553 1.66 -18.35 7.42
C SER A 553 0.32 -18.92 7.02
N LEU A 554 -0.60 -18.96 7.97
CA LEU A 554 -2.00 -19.36 7.80
C LEU A 554 -2.88 -18.22 8.28
N ASN A 555 -3.93 -17.90 7.55
CA ASN A 555 -4.90 -16.89 7.94
C ASN A 555 -6.30 -17.39 7.62
N ILE A 556 -7.19 -17.38 8.63
CA ILE A 556 -8.61 -17.73 8.48
C ILE A 556 -9.43 -16.48 8.75
N GLN A 557 -10.35 -16.17 7.84
CA GLN A 557 -11.26 -15.03 7.96
C GLN A 557 -12.72 -15.51 7.98
N PHE A 558 -13.49 -14.96 8.95
CA PHE A 558 -14.91 -15.22 9.16
C PHE A 558 -15.75 -13.97 8.94
#